data_58ebd87d445734fee4554c079b7ce9e3
#
_entry.id   58ebd87d445734fee4554c079b7ce9e3
#
_cell.length_a   1.000
_cell.length_b   1.000
_cell.length_c   1.000
_cell.angle_alpha   90.00
_cell.angle_beta   90.00
_cell.angle_gamma   90.00
#
_symmetry.space_group_name_H-M   'P 1'
#
loop_
_entity.id
_entity.type
_entity.pdbx_description
1 polymer ?
#
loop_
_entity_poly.entity_id
_entity_poly.type
_entity_poly.pdbx_seq_one_letter_code
_entity_poly.pdbx_strand_id
1 'polypeptide(L)'
;MLITNFDQLAITPQRKTLLDIVEAGLESLQPEVNFKKTVQFDNNILTILDQQYDLNNFDHVYLIGFGKGSSTNAKLLEDLLGEKLNEGYVIDTKEQEFKKIQFTLGTHPVVSQQNV
;
A
#
# COMPACT_ATOMS: atom_id res chain seq x y z
N MET A 1 -10.90 -2.59 -14.00
CA MET A 1 -11.26 -1.33 -14.72
C MET A 1 -11.55 -0.26 -13.67
N LEU A 2 -10.82 0.83 -13.72
CA LEU A 2 -10.88 1.94 -12.74
C LEU A 2 -11.77 3.07 -13.26
N ILE A 3 -11.86 3.23 -14.57
CA ILE A 3 -12.76 4.21 -15.22
C ILE A 3 -14.17 3.63 -15.22
N THR A 4 -15.00 4.08 -14.30
CA THR A 4 -16.36 3.51 -14.07
C THR A 4 -17.35 3.76 -15.21
N ASN A 5 -17.14 4.81 -16.00
CA ASN A 5 -17.98 5.18 -17.16
C ASN A 5 -17.25 4.95 -18.50
N PHE A 6 -16.35 3.99 -18.54
CA PHE A 6 -15.50 3.69 -19.70
C PHE A 6 -16.30 3.57 -21.00
N ASP A 7 -17.33 2.72 -21.04
CA ASP A 7 -18.14 2.47 -22.21
C ASP A 7 -18.90 3.70 -22.72
N GLN A 8 -19.30 4.58 -21.79
CA GLN A 8 -19.97 5.84 -22.15
C GLN A 8 -19.01 6.85 -22.80
N LEU A 9 -17.73 6.75 -22.49
CA LEU A 9 -16.68 7.61 -23.05
C LEU A 9 -16.06 7.04 -24.31
N ALA A 10 -16.03 5.72 -24.48
CA ALA A 10 -15.41 4.99 -25.57
C ALA A 10 -16.27 4.97 -26.86
N ILE A 11 -16.87 6.10 -27.22
CA ILE A 11 -17.84 6.22 -28.34
C ILE A 11 -17.22 6.15 -29.75
N THR A 12 -15.89 6.16 -29.84
CA THR A 12 -15.17 5.94 -31.11
C THR A 12 -13.96 5.05 -30.87
N PRO A 13 -13.44 4.34 -31.91
CA PRO A 13 -12.24 3.50 -31.76
C PRO A 13 -11.04 4.26 -31.22
N GLN A 14 -10.82 5.50 -31.63
CA GLN A 14 -9.73 6.35 -31.16
C GLN A 14 -9.87 6.68 -29.67
N ARG A 15 -11.08 7.04 -29.24
CA ARG A 15 -11.36 7.31 -27.81
C ARG A 15 -11.18 6.07 -26.96
N LYS A 16 -11.62 4.92 -27.48
CA LYS A 16 -11.41 3.64 -26.80
C LYS A 16 -9.91 3.37 -26.59
N THR A 17 -9.11 3.50 -27.64
CA THR A 17 -7.65 3.30 -27.55
C THR A 17 -7.01 4.23 -26.52
N LEU A 18 -7.39 5.52 -26.49
CA LEU A 18 -6.88 6.47 -25.51
C LEU A 18 -7.30 6.09 -24.08
N LEU A 19 -8.54 5.67 -23.90
CA LEU A 19 -9.04 5.23 -22.59
C LEU A 19 -8.35 3.93 -22.12
N ASP A 20 -8.08 3.00 -23.02
CA ASP A 20 -7.32 1.78 -22.71
C ASP A 20 -5.91 2.12 -22.21
N ILE A 21 -5.25 3.11 -22.81
CA ILE A 21 -3.92 3.60 -22.36
C ILE A 21 -4.02 4.24 -20.96
N VAL A 22 -5.02 5.08 -20.75
CA VAL A 22 -5.23 5.73 -19.44
C VAL A 22 -5.55 4.70 -18.37
N GLU A 23 -6.42 3.73 -18.67
CA GLU A 23 -6.77 2.64 -17.74
C GLU A 23 -5.54 1.84 -17.33
N ALA A 24 -4.72 1.44 -18.31
CA ALA A 24 -3.47 0.72 -18.04
C ALA A 24 -2.50 1.53 -17.17
N GLY A 25 -2.42 2.85 -17.43
CA GLY A 25 -1.63 3.76 -16.59
C GLY A 25 -2.15 3.81 -15.15
N LEU A 26 -3.45 3.98 -14.96
CA LEU A 26 -4.07 4.01 -13.63
C LEU A 26 -3.92 2.68 -12.88
N GLU A 27 -4.11 1.55 -13.56
CA GLU A 27 -3.91 0.22 -12.99
C GLU A 27 -2.47 0.03 -12.52
N SER A 28 -1.50 0.50 -13.29
CA SER A 28 -0.08 0.39 -12.94
C SER A 28 0.30 1.18 -11.68
N LEU A 29 -0.48 2.19 -11.31
CA LEU A 29 -0.25 3.03 -10.13
C LEU A 29 -0.95 2.51 -8.86
N GLN A 30 -1.74 1.43 -8.97
CA GLN A 30 -2.39 0.87 -7.79
C GLN A 30 -1.35 0.39 -6.77
N PRO A 31 -1.53 0.73 -5.46
CA PRO A 31 -0.60 0.34 -4.40
C PRO A 31 -0.32 -1.17 -4.40
N GLU A 32 -1.34 -2.00 -4.55
CA GLU A 32 -1.25 -3.45 -4.53
C GLU A 32 -0.41 -3.99 -5.70
N VAL A 33 -0.51 -3.36 -6.88
CA VAL A 33 0.25 -3.74 -8.07
C VAL A 33 1.72 -3.42 -7.89
N ASN A 34 2.02 -2.22 -7.40
CA ASN A 34 3.40 -1.79 -7.14
C ASN A 34 4.02 -2.57 -5.98
N PHE A 35 3.27 -2.78 -4.90
CA PHE A 35 3.71 -3.53 -3.74
C PHE A 35 4.17 -4.94 -4.13
N LYS A 36 3.36 -5.69 -4.88
CA LYS A 36 3.69 -7.06 -5.34
C LYS A 36 4.93 -7.13 -6.22
N LYS A 37 5.25 -6.05 -6.93
CA LYS A 37 6.46 -5.97 -7.77
C LYS A 37 7.71 -5.66 -6.97
N THR A 38 7.57 -4.96 -5.86
CA THR A 38 8.69 -4.38 -5.11
C THR A 38 8.96 -5.08 -3.79
N VAL A 39 7.95 -5.74 -3.21
CA VAL A 39 8.06 -6.40 -1.92
C VAL A 39 7.60 -7.85 -2.01
N GLN A 40 8.44 -8.75 -1.57
CA GLN A 40 8.16 -10.18 -1.53
C GLN A 40 8.61 -10.76 -0.18
N PHE A 41 7.90 -11.77 0.30
CA PHE A 41 8.26 -12.47 1.53
C PHE A 41 8.07 -13.96 1.33
N ASP A 42 9.15 -14.71 1.42
CA ASP A 42 9.16 -16.16 1.31
C ASP A 42 10.25 -16.75 2.22
N ASN A 43 9.94 -17.88 2.87
CA ASN A 43 10.88 -18.59 3.74
C ASN A 43 11.60 -17.70 4.78
N ASN A 44 10.89 -16.73 5.35
CA ASN A 44 11.39 -15.71 6.27
C ASN A 44 12.40 -14.71 5.64
N ILE A 45 12.55 -14.71 4.34
CA ILE A 45 13.33 -13.70 3.61
C ILE A 45 12.39 -12.62 3.10
N LEU A 46 12.56 -11.41 3.60
CA LEU A 46 11.89 -10.22 3.08
C LEU A 46 12.75 -9.61 1.98
N THR A 47 12.22 -9.56 0.76
CA THR A 47 12.88 -8.92 -0.38
C THR A 47 12.19 -7.59 -0.68
N ILE A 48 12.93 -6.51 -0.68
CA ILE A 48 12.47 -5.17 -1.05
C ILE A 48 13.32 -4.72 -2.23
N LEU A 49 12.72 -4.63 -3.40
CA LEU A 49 13.43 -4.44 -4.67
C LEU A 49 14.48 -5.54 -4.86
N ASP A 50 15.75 -5.20 -4.78
CA ASP A 50 16.92 -6.09 -4.91
C ASP A 50 17.59 -6.42 -3.55
N GLN A 51 17.09 -5.86 -2.45
CA GLN A 51 17.63 -6.07 -1.12
C GLN A 51 16.91 -7.20 -0.40
N GLN A 52 17.67 -8.08 0.22
CA GLN A 52 17.14 -9.22 0.99
C GLN A 52 17.48 -9.13 2.46
N TYR A 53 16.49 -9.40 3.30
CA TYR A 53 16.60 -9.41 4.76
C TYR A 53 16.08 -10.74 5.29
N ASP A 54 16.97 -11.54 5.89
CA ASP A 54 16.56 -12.75 6.60
C ASP A 54 16.00 -12.38 7.98
N LEU A 55 14.68 -12.48 8.11
CA LEU A 55 13.98 -12.11 9.34
C LEU A 55 14.21 -13.11 10.49
N ASN A 56 14.90 -14.23 10.27
CA ASN A 56 15.34 -15.10 11.36
C ASN A 56 16.50 -14.50 12.16
N ASN A 57 17.21 -13.53 11.60
CA ASN A 57 18.32 -12.84 12.26
C ASN A 57 17.86 -11.71 13.18
N PHE A 58 16.55 -11.47 13.31
CA PHE A 58 15.97 -10.41 14.14
C PHE A 58 14.99 -11.00 15.15
N ASP A 59 15.11 -10.59 16.40
CA ASP A 59 14.20 -11.00 17.47
C ASP A 59 12.81 -10.39 17.30
N HIS A 60 12.74 -9.18 16.78
CA HIS A 60 11.50 -8.44 16.57
C HIS A 60 11.49 -7.68 15.25
N VAL A 61 10.30 -7.60 14.65
CA VAL A 61 10.02 -6.82 13.45
C VAL A 61 8.88 -5.85 13.76
N TYR A 62 9.15 -4.56 13.64
CA TYR A 62 8.19 -3.49 13.87
C TYR A 62 7.91 -2.70 12.59
N LEU A 63 6.69 -2.20 12.46
CA LEU A 63 6.30 -1.37 11.33
C LEU A 63 5.92 0.03 11.81
N ILE A 64 6.55 1.05 11.24
CA ILE A 64 6.18 2.45 11.47
C ILE A 64 5.81 3.07 10.13
N GLY A 65 4.61 3.64 10.03
CA GLY A 65 4.12 4.29 8.84
C GLY A 65 3.52 5.67 9.15
N PHE A 66 3.82 6.64 8.31
CA PHE A 66 3.24 7.98 8.44
C PHE A 66 3.07 8.64 7.06
N GLY A 67 2.03 9.47 6.97
CA GLY A 67 1.69 10.19 5.75
C GLY A 67 0.66 9.46 4.88
N LYS A 68 0.22 10.14 3.82
CA LYS A 68 -0.81 9.63 2.91
C LYS A 68 -0.38 8.33 2.22
N GLY A 69 -1.25 7.33 2.26
CA GLY A 69 -1.03 6.01 1.69
C GLY A 69 -0.24 5.06 2.58
N SER A 70 0.21 5.51 3.76
CA SER A 70 0.92 4.64 4.71
C SER A 70 0.01 3.53 5.23
N SER A 71 -1.27 3.80 5.48
CA SER A 71 -2.22 2.79 5.95
C SER A 71 -2.42 1.66 4.93
N THR A 72 -2.55 1.98 3.65
CA THR A 72 -2.70 0.98 2.59
C THR A 72 -1.46 0.09 2.48
N ASN A 73 -0.26 0.70 2.45
CA ASN A 73 0.99 -0.06 2.37
C ASN A 73 1.28 -0.86 3.65
N ALA A 74 0.97 -0.30 4.82
CA ALA A 74 1.11 -1.00 6.09
C ALA A 74 0.19 -2.23 6.16
N LYS A 75 -1.03 -2.13 5.63
CA LYS A 75 -1.96 -3.26 5.57
C LYS A 75 -1.42 -4.38 4.68
N LEU A 76 -0.87 -4.03 3.52
CA LEU A 76 -0.23 -5.00 2.63
C LEU A 76 0.97 -5.68 3.30
N LEU A 77 1.79 -4.92 4.05
CA LEU A 77 2.92 -5.48 4.82
C LEU A 77 2.46 -6.35 5.97
N GLU A 78 1.44 -5.93 6.74
CA GLU A 78 0.88 -6.74 7.82
C GLU A 78 0.38 -8.09 7.30
N ASP A 79 -0.38 -8.08 6.20
CA ASP A 79 -0.93 -9.30 5.61
C ASP A 79 0.18 -10.18 5.01
N LEU A 80 1.24 -9.60 4.45
CA LEU A 80 2.38 -10.31 3.89
C LEU A 80 3.26 -10.95 4.97
N LEU A 81 3.62 -10.20 6.01
CA LEU A 81 4.53 -10.65 7.07
C LEU A 81 3.84 -11.58 8.09
N GLY A 82 2.54 -11.43 8.27
CA GLY A 82 1.75 -12.26 9.18
C GLY A 82 2.35 -12.31 10.59
N GLU A 83 2.69 -13.52 11.04
CA GLU A 83 3.23 -13.73 12.40
C GLU A 83 4.65 -13.16 12.60
N LYS A 84 5.39 -12.85 11.56
CA LYS A 84 6.71 -12.22 11.66
C LYS A 84 6.64 -10.75 12.06
N LEU A 85 5.52 -10.06 11.78
CA LEU A 85 5.30 -8.72 12.30
C LEU A 85 4.89 -8.80 13.77
N ASN A 86 5.64 -8.18 14.65
CA ASN A 86 5.33 -8.13 16.09
C ASN A 86 4.25 -7.10 16.37
N GLU A 87 4.50 -5.86 16.03
CA GLU A 87 3.57 -4.75 16.18
C GLU A 87 3.93 -3.60 15.25
N GLY A 88 3.08 -2.60 15.16
CA GLY A 88 3.35 -1.41 14.37
C GLY A 88 2.55 -0.21 14.81
N TYR A 89 2.88 0.93 14.22
CA TYR A 89 2.18 2.19 14.43
C TYR A 89 2.04 2.94 13.11
N VAL A 90 0.81 3.38 12.79
CA VAL A 90 0.53 4.07 11.52
C VAL A 90 -0.33 5.31 11.77
N ILE A 91 0.07 6.42 11.15
CA ILE A 91 -0.70 7.65 11.08
C ILE A 91 -0.98 7.96 9.62
N ASP A 92 -2.26 7.98 9.23
CA ASP A 92 -2.71 8.31 7.89
C ASP A 92 -4.04 9.06 7.94
N THR A 93 -4.41 9.71 6.86
CA THR A 93 -5.70 10.39 6.68
C THR A 93 -6.84 9.45 6.27
N LYS A 94 -6.52 8.20 5.92
CA LYS A 94 -7.47 7.17 5.53
C LYS A 94 -7.48 6.06 6.58
N GLU A 95 -8.66 5.82 7.17
CA GLU A 95 -8.85 4.71 8.11
C GLU A 95 -8.58 3.36 7.46
N GLN A 96 -7.97 2.49 8.26
CA GLN A 96 -7.66 1.11 7.89
C GLN A 96 -7.72 0.23 9.13
N GLU A 97 -8.31 -0.95 8.99
CA GLU A 97 -8.34 -1.95 10.06
C GLU A 97 -7.07 -2.80 10.03
N PHE A 98 -6.48 -2.96 11.19
CA PHE A 98 -5.26 -3.74 11.40
C PHE A 98 -5.46 -4.78 12.51
N LYS A 99 -4.61 -5.82 12.49
CA LYS A 99 -4.56 -6.85 13.54
C LYS A 99 -3.49 -6.59 14.59
N LYS A 100 -2.33 -6.11 14.14
CA LYS A 100 -1.12 -5.91 14.97
C LYS A 100 -0.62 -4.48 14.97
N ILE A 101 -1.18 -3.63 14.13
CA ILE A 101 -0.77 -2.24 13.96
C ILE A 101 -1.77 -1.33 14.67
N GLN A 102 -1.28 -0.42 15.48
CA GLN A 102 -2.07 0.66 16.05
C GLN A 102 -2.20 1.78 15.02
N PHE A 103 -3.42 2.26 14.82
CA PHE A 103 -3.73 3.30 13.84
C PHE A 103 -4.18 4.58 14.52
N THR A 104 -3.65 5.70 14.05
CA THR A 104 -4.14 7.04 14.41
C THR A 104 -4.57 7.78 13.17
N LEU A 105 -5.80 8.31 13.18
CA LEU A 105 -6.32 9.16 12.12
C LEU A 105 -5.58 10.51 12.16
N GLY A 106 -4.83 10.75 11.10
CA GLY A 106 -4.09 11.99 10.89
C GLY A 106 -4.92 13.05 10.18
N THR A 107 -4.49 14.29 10.30
CA THR A 107 -5.06 15.43 9.58
C THR A 107 -4.08 15.96 8.54
N HIS A 108 -4.61 16.49 7.43
CA HIS A 108 -3.82 17.04 6.36
C HIS A 108 -4.52 18.28 5.77
N PRO A 109 -3.82 19.38 5.45
CA PRO A 109 -2.36 19.56 5.48
C PRO A 109 -1.80 19.99 6.86
N VAL A 110 -2.68 20.29 7.82
CA VAL A 110 -2.26 20.79 9.15
C VAL A 110 -2.38 19.67 10.17
N VAL A 111 -1.29 19.45 10.90
CA VAL A 111 -1.24 18.46 11.99
C VAL A 111 -2.09 18.96 13.15
N SER A 112 -2.96 18.12 13.69
CA SER A 112 -3.75 18.41 14.90
C SER A 112 -2.99 18.00 16.17
N GLN A 113 -3.43 18.50 17.33
CA GLN A 113 -2.86 18.09 18.61
C GLN A 113 -2.99 16.59 18.91
N GLN A 114 -3.95 15.91 18.27
CA GLN A 114 -4.11 14.46 18.41
C GLN A 114 -3.04 13.65 17.65
N ASN A 115 -2.27 14.32 16.78
CA ASN A 115 -1.21 13.70 15.99
C ASN A 115 0.19 13.98 16.53
N VAL A 116 0.30 14.59 17.70
CA VAL A 116 1.51 14.89 18.44
C VAL A 116 1.47 14.13 19.77
#